data_f9b0ff74639316a55bea166c95844522
#
_entry.id   f9b0ff74639316a55bea166c95844522
#
_cell.length_a   1.000
_cell.length_b   1.000
_cell.length_c   1.000
_cell.angle_alpha   90.00
_cell.angle_beta   90.00
_cell.angle_gamma   90.00
#
_symmetry.space_group_name_H-M   'P 1'
#
loop_
_entity.id
_entity.type
_entity.pdbx_description
1 polymer ?
#
loop_
_entity_poly.entity_id
_entity_poly.type
_entity_poly.pdbx_seq_one_letter_code
_entity_poly.pdbx_strand_id
1 'polypeptide(L)'
;MPVRVLIALVGLLAIGWVVLRQVAGTSDPVTDREALSTFNAAPRGSVPAGGPAPGVYRYRATGSERGGAGPLSISRDVPAEARLVVTPSGSGWEAELSYSRQHIEGARYEVRDGAILVTSRRTKVTFAGFGQDDRRAVDPPSVFLPAGARPGTHWTEAFHTGDISVSTQNRVLRPERVAVDGKGLDTLVVDSRSTTSGVHPGTRNETLWWAPALRLPVRWDVTMNIGGVFAFHSRISVALSSAIAAR
;
A
#
# COMPACT_ATOMS: atom_id res chain seq x y z
N MET A 1 36.73 -34.82 -6.67
CA MET A 1 35.29 -35.00 -7.03
C MET A 1 35.21 -35.16 -8.54
N PRO A 2 34.50 -36.14 -9.08
CA PRO A 2 34.41 -36.30 -10.53
C PRO A 2 33.54 -35.14 -11.10
N VAL A 3 34.00 -34.56 -12.19
CA VAL A 3 33.37 -33.43 -12.93
C VAL A 3 31.88 -33.64 -13.17
N ARG A 4 31.44 -34.89 -13.36
CA ARG A 4 30.02 -35.26 -13.56
C ARG A 4 29.13 -34.95 -12.36
N VAL A 5 29.63 -35.05 -11.12
CA VAL A 5 28.86 -34.70 -9.89
C VAL A 5 28.71 -33.19 -9.78
N LEU A 6 29.74 -32.42 -10.15
CA LEU A 6 29.70 -30.97 -10.13
C LEU A 6 28.68 -30.44 -11.15
N ILE A 7 28.65 -30.99 -12.38
CA ILE A 7 27.69 -30.58 -13.43
C ILE A 7 26.26 -30.91 -13.01
N ALA A 8 26.01 -32.07 -12.39
CA ALA A 8 24.68 -32.43 -11.90
C ALA A 8 24.21 -31.50 -10.77
N LEU A 9 25.09 -31.10 -9.87
CA LEU A 9 24.79 -30.21 -8.75
C LEU A 9 24.48 -28.79 -9.25
N VAL A 10 25.26 -28.29 -10.21
CA VAL A 10 25.00 -26.98 -10.85
C VAL A 10 23.69 -27.01 -11.65
N GLY A 11 23.40 -28.13 -12.35
CA GLY A 11 22.14 -28.31 -13.07
C GLY A 11 20.91 -28.31 -12.13
N LEU A 12 20.99 -29.02 -10.99
CA LEU A 12 19.93 -29.04 -9.99
C LEU A 12 19.72 -27.67 -9.32
N LEU A 13 20.80 -26.94 -9.04
CA LEU A 13 20.74 -25.58 -8.51
C LEU A 13 20.11 -24.60 -9.53
N ALA A 14 20.47 -24.73 -10.81
CA ALA A 14 19.90 -23.91 -11.87
C ALA A 14 18.39 -24.19 -12.08
N ILE A 15 17.99 -25.47 -12.10
CA ILE A 15 16.58 -25.86 -12.18
C ILE A 15 15.81 -25.39 -10.94
N GLY A 16 16.35 -25.60 -9.75
CA GLY A 16 15.78 -25.12 -8.50
C GLY A 16 15.59 -23.58 -8.50
N TRP A 17 16.57 -22.85 -9.03
CA TRP A 17 16.50 -21.40 -9.19
C TRP A 17 15.43 -20.96 -10.19
N VAL A 18 15.32 -21.61 -11.35
CA VAL A 18 14.29 -21.30 -12.36
C VAL A 18 12.89 -21.57 -11.80
N VAL A 19 12.69 -22.71 -11.13
CA VAL A 19 11.41 -23.05 -10.50
C VAL A 19 11.08 -22.05 -9.38
N LEU A 20 12.03 -21.72 -8.52
CA LEU A 20 11.86 -20.72 -7.46
C LEU A 20 11.49 -19.35 -8.05
N ARG A 21 12.15 -18.94 -9.13
CA ARG A 21 11.87 -17.68 -9.83
C ARG A 21 10.50 -17.66 -10.46
N GLN A 22 10.01 -18.77 -11.03
CA GLN A 22 8.67 -18.86 -11.59
C GLN A 22 7.58 -18.84 -10.50
N VAL A 23 7.78 -19.57 -9.40
CA VAL A 23 6.80 -19.61 -8.29
C VAL A 23 6.82 -18.33 -7.46
N ALA A 24 7.99 -17.77 -7.22
CA ALA A 24 8.14 -16.56 -6.41
C ALA A 24 7.90 -15.28 -7.19
N GLY A 25 7.94 -15.32 -8.52
CA GLY A 25 7.63 -14.21 -9.42
C GLY A 25 6.14 -14.03 -9.70
N THR A 26 5.26 -14.87 -9.13
CA THR A 26 3.80 -14.71 -9.26
C THR A 26 3.24 -13.85 -8.15
N SER A 27 2.29 -13.00 -8.52
CA SER A 27 1.48 -12.19 -7.60
C SER A 27 0.06 -12.72 -7.61
N ASP A 28 -0.38 -13.32 -6.50
CA ASP A 28 -1.74 -13.88 -6.40
C ASP A 28 -2.75 -12.75 -6.12
N PRO A 29 -3.79 -12.60 -6.95
CA PRO A 29 -4.83 -11.60 -6.72
C PRO A 29 -5.62 -11.92 -5.46
N VAL A 30 -6.05 -10.89 -4.74
CA VAL A 30 -7.05 -11.01 -3.69
C VAL A 30 -8.44 -11.00 -4.35
N THR A 31 -9.19 -12.07 -4.15
CA THR A 31 -10.55 -12.20 -4.70
C THR A 31 -11.56 -11.36 -3.93
N ASP A 32 -12.70 -11.06 -4.54
CA ASP A 32 -13.81 -10.38 -3.83
C ASP A 32 -14.28 -11.19 -2.62
N ARG A 33 -14.31 -12.52 -2.72
CA ARG A 33 -14.72 -13.40 -1.60
C ARG A 33 -13.78 -13.24 -0.40
N GLU A 34 -12.48 -13.18 -0.63
CA GLU A 34 -11.49 -13.00 0.44
C GLU A 34 -11.60 -11.60 1.05
N ALA A 35 -11.73 -10.55 0.23
CA ALA A 35 -11.91 -9.19 0.69
C ALA A 35 -13.23 -9.04 1.50
N LEU A 36 -14.33 -9.62 1.03
CA LEU A 36 -15.61 -9.64 1.76
C LEU A 36 -15.50 -10.48 3.05
N SER A 37 -14.77 -11.58 3.04
CA SER A 37 -14.50 -12.36 4.26
C SER A 37 -13.75 -11.52 5.30
N THR A 38 -12.72 -10.77 4.87
CA THR A 38 -11.99 -9.84 5.75
C THR A 38 -12.92 -8.75 6.29
N PHE A 39 -13.74 -8.16 5.42
CA PHE A 39 -14.72 -7.15 5.83
C PHE A 39 -15.73 -7.69 6.85
N ASN A 40 -16.29 -8.86 6.61
CA ASN A 40 -17.31 -9.48 7.47
C ASN A 40 -16.75 -9.99 8.81
N ALA A 41 -15.45 -10.30 8.87
CA ALA A 41 -14.78 -10.70 10.11
C ALA A 41 -14.41 -9.49 11.00
N ALA A 42 -14.45 -8.26 10.45
CA ALA A 42 -14.14 -7.06 11.22
C ALA A 42 -15.26 -6.74 12.25
N PRO A 43 -14.95 -6.07 13.36
CA PRO A 43 -15.93 -5.60 14.31
C PRO A 43 -17.02 -4.77 13.63
N ARG A 44 -18.28 -5.04 13.93
CA ARG A 44 -19.40 -4.22 13.45
C ARG A 44 -19.40 -2.89 14.17
N GLY A 45 -19.61 -1.84 13.40
CA GLY A 45 -19.66 -0.47 13.89
C GLY A 45 -19.98 0.50 12.77
N SER A 46 -20.03 1.77 13.10
CA SER A 46 -20.12 2.87 12.12
C SER A 46 -18.78 3.56 12.01
N VAL A 47 -18.36 3.87 10.79
CA VAL A 47 -17.26 4.81 10.58
C VAL A 47 -17.73 6.20 11.05
N PRO A 48 -16.93 6.92 11.85
CA PRO A 48 -17.31 8.23 12.34
C PRO A 48 -17.55 9.21 11.19
N ALA A 49 -18.31 10.26 11.48
CA ALA A 49 -18.52 11.35 10.54
C ALA A 49 -17.16 11.91 10.10
N GLY A 50 -16.88 11.89 8.81
CA GLY A 50 -15.57 12.26 8.27
C GLY A 50 -14.78 11.10 7.64
N GLY A 51 -15.15 9.85 7.89
CA GLY A 51 -14.56 8.68 7.23
C GLY A 51 -15.31 8.23 5.96
N PRO A 52 -14.71 7.33 5.18
CA PRO A 52 -15.34 6.73 4.00
C PRO A 52 -16.45 5.75 4.39
N ALA A 53 -17.34 5.41 3.44
CA ALA A 53 -18.30 4.34 3.68
C ALA A 53 -17.57 3.00 3.89
N PRO A 54 -17.96 2.18 4.91
CA PRO A 54 -17.35 0.87 5.10
C PRO A 54 -17.76 -0.09 3.98
N GLY A 55 -16.84 -0.98 3.60
CA GLY A 55 -17.06 -1.95 2.54
C GLY A 55 -15.79 -2.34 1.78
N VAL A 56 -15.98 -3.02 0.66
CA VAL A 56 -14.90 -3.43 -0.25
C VAL A 56 -14.97 -2.60 -1.52
N TYR A 57 -13.88 -1.96 -1.89
CA TYR A 57 -13.72 -1.15 -3.10
C TYR A 57 -12.77 -1.84 -4.06
N ARG A 58 -13.09 -1.80 -5.35
CA ARG A 58 -12.27 -2.38 -6.41
C ARG A 58 -11.45 -1.31 -7.09
N TYR A 59 -10.17 -1.59 -7.28
CA TYR A 59 -9.25 -0.76 -8.03
C TYR A 59 -8.66 -1.56 -9.19
N ARG A 60 -8.47 -0.92 -10.33
CA ARG A 60 -7.54 -1.42 -11.34
C ARG A 60 -6.14 -1.11 -10.87
N ALA A 61 -5.24 -2.06 -11.05
CA ALA A 61 -3.85 -1.89 -10.66
C ALA A 61 -2.92 -2.20 -11.83
N THR A 62 -1.80 -1.50 -11.90
CA THR A 62 -0.71 -1.74 -12.85
C THR A 62 0.61 -1.48 -12.14
N GLY A 63 1.66 -2.15 -12.58
CA GLY A 63 3.00 -1.92 -12.08
C GLY A 63 3.74 -3.20 -11.73
N SER A 64 4.88 -3.04 -11.12
CA SER A 64 5.77 -4.15 -10.77
C SER A 64 6.47 -3.90 -9.45
N GLU A 65 6.93 -5.01 -8.88
CA GLU A 65 7.68 -5.06 -7.64
C GLU A 65 8.92 -5.92 -7.82
N ARG A 66 9.95 -5.57 -7.08
CA ARG A 66 11.18 -6.35 -6.99
C ARG A 66 11.63 -6.42 -5.54
N GLY A 67 11.82 -7.63 -5.04
CA GLY A 67 12.31 -7.87 -3.69
C GLY A 67 13.40 -8.89 -3.64
N GLY A 68 14.29 -8.79 -2.66
CA GLY A 68 15.34 -9.80 -2.46
C GLY A 68 16.54 -9.30 -1.69
N ALA A 69 17.50 -10.22 -1.46
CA ALA A 69 18.75 -9.96 -0.77
C ALA A 69 19.94 -10.11 -1.74
N GLY A 70 20.70 -9.03 -1.93
CA GLY A 70 21.87 -9.03 -2.81
C GLY A 70 21.55 -9.45 -4.25
N PRO A 71 22.28 -10.44 -4.81
CA PRO A 71 22.04 -10.91 -6.18
C PRO A 71 20.75 -11.74 -6.34
N LEU A 72 20.15 -12.16 -5.24
CA LEU A 72 18.94 -12.97 -5.20
C LEU A 72 17.69 -12.07 -5.16
N SER A 73 17.40 -11.37 -6.24
CA SER A 73 16.21 -10.54 -6.36
C SER A 73 15.22 -11.12 -7.35
N ILE A 74 13.93 -11.04 -7.00
CA ILE A 74 12.80 -11.54 -7.77
C ILE A 74 11.94 -10.36 -8.15
N SER A 75 11.54 -10.29 -9.41
CA SER A 75 10.57 -9.29 -9.91
C SER A 75 9.26 -9.97 -10.23
N ARG A 76 8.15 -9.26 -9.98
CA ARG A 76 6.81 -9.70 -10.34
C ARG A 76 5.95 -8.49 -10.74
N ASP A 77 4.97 -8.72 -11.59
CA ASP A 77 3.94 -7.73 -11.87
C ASP A 77 2.85 -7.80 -10.79
N VAL A 78 2.23 -6.67 -10.46
CA VAL A 78 1.03 -6.67 -9.62
C VAL A 78 -0.16 -7.20 -10.41
N PRO A 79 -1.13 -7.88 -9.77
CA PRO A 79 -2.40 -8.25 -10.41
C PRO A 79 -3.12 -7.02 -10.98
N ALA A 80 -3.89 -7.22 -12.06
CA ALA A 80 -4.63 -6.14 -12.71
C ALA A 80 -5.71 -5.48 -11.82
N GLU A 81 -6.04 -6.13 -10.70
CA GLU A 81 -7.04 -5.64 -9.74
C GLU A 81 -6.50 -5.69 -8.32
N ALA A 82 -6.76 -4.61 -7.57
CA ALA A 82 -6.51 -4.50 -6.13
C ALA A 82 -7.83 -4.33 -5.38
N ARG A 83 -7.80 -4.62 -4.08
CA ARG A 83 -8.97 -4.50 -3.19
C ARG A 83 -8.63 -3.59 -2.01
N LEU A 84 -9.47 -2.58 -1.78
CA LEU A 84 -9.43 -1.78 -0.57
C LEU A 84 -10.59 -2.19 0.33
N VAL A 85 -10.28 -2.68 1.51
CA VAL A 85 -11.25 -3.01 2.55
C VAL A 85 -11.27 -1.88 3.56
N VAL A 86 -12.44 -1.28 3.77
CA VAL A 86 -12.65 -0.23 4.77
C VAL A 86 -13.54 -0.76 5.87
N THR A 87 -13.06 -0.76 7.10
CA THR A 87 -13.79 -1.25 8.27
C THR A 87 -13.81 -0.22 9.40
N PRO A 88 -14.88 -0.15 10.19
CA PRO A 88 -14.87 0.64 11.43
C PRO A 88 -13.78 0.15 12.38
N SER A 89 -13.12 1.06 13.09
CA SER A 89 -12.07 0.71 14.04
C SER A 89 -11.97 1.75 15.17
N GLY A 90 -12.59 1.47 16.32
CA GLY A 90 -12.63 2.39 17.47
C GLY A 90 -13.27 3.72 17.10
N SER A 91 -12.55 4.83 17.34
CA SER A 91 -12.97 6.20 17.01
C SER A 91 -12.75 6.57 15.54
N GLY A 92 -12.25 5.63 14.71
CA GLY A 92 -11.88 5.86 13.32
C GLY A 92 -12.27 4.72 12.40
N TRP A 93 -11.44 4.48 11.43
CA TRP A 93 -11.56 3.36 10.49
C TRP A 93 -10.19 2.78 10.16
N GLU A 94 -10.21 1.57 9.69
CA GLU A 94 -9.07 0.94 9.06
C GLU A 94 -9.33 0.83 7.56
N ALA A 95 -8.32 1.15 6.75
CA ALA A 95 -8.33 0.93 5.32
C ALA A 95 -7.13 0.06 4.95
N GLU A 96 -7.39 -1.08 4.31
CA GLU A 96 -6.38 -2.05 3.90
C GLU A 96 -6.44 -2.27 2.39
N LEU A 97 -5.41 -1.82 1.68
CA LEU A 97 -5.26 -1.99 0.23
C LEU A 97 -4.40 -3.21 -0.05
N SER A 98 -5.01 -4.22 -0.64
CA SER A 98 -4.34 -5.43 -1.10
C SER A 98 -4.05 -5.32 -2.59
N TYR A 99 -2.79 -5.07 -2.96
CA TYR A 99 -2.31 -5.17 -4.33
C TYR A 99 -2.25 -6.63 -4.79
N SER A 100 -1.90 -7.52 -3.86
CA SER A 100 -1.88 -8.98 -4.00
C SER A 100 -1.97 -9.62 -2.62
N ARG A 101 -2.06 -10.95 -2.54
CA ARG A 101 -1.91 -11.66 -1.24
C ARG A 101 -0.53 -11.48 -0.60
N GLN A 102 0.46 -11.18 -1.43
CA GLN A 102 1.85 -10.98 -1.02
C GLN A 102 2.19 -9.51 -0.72
N HIS A 103 1.36 -8.55 -1.16
CA HIS A 103 1.57 -7.14 -0.85
C HIS A 103 0.27 -6.47 -0.41
N ILE A 104 0.23 -6.11 0.86
CA ILE A 104 -0.89 -5.44 1.52
C ILE A 104 -0.35 -4.22 2.25
N GLU A 105 -0.98 -3.08 2.05
CA GLU A 105 -0.74 -1.86 2.81
C GLU A 105 -2.02 -1.45 3.52
N GLY A 106 -1.94 -1.25 4.82
CA GLY A 106 -3.06 -0.83 5.65
C GLY A 106 -2.69 0.33 6.55
N ALA A 107 -3.70 1.10 6.93
CA ALA A 107 -3.56 2.13 7.94
C ALA A 107 -4.86 2.27 8.74
N ARG A 108 -4.70 2.64 10.00
CA ARG A 108 -5.80 3.08 10.85
C ARG A 108 -5.84 4.59 10.87
N TYR A 109 -7.00 5.12 10.66
CA TYR A 109 -7.26 6.55 10.55
C TYR A 109 -8.22 7.03 11.64
N GLU A 110 -8.02 8.26 12.06
CA GLU A 110 -8.93 8.99 12.95
C GLU A 110 -9.15 10.39 12.40
N VAL A 111 -10.33 10.97 12.68
CA VAL A 111 -10.57 12.41 12.44
C VAL A 111 -10.41 13.14 13.74
N ARG A 112 -9.52 14.14 13.75
CA ARG A 112 -9.31 15.01 14.90
C ARG A 112 -9.23 16.46 14.42
N ASP A 113 -10.11 17.31 14.92
CA ASP A 113 -10.20 18.74 14.55
C ASP A 113 -10.31 18.95 13.02
N GLY A 114 -11.02 18.06 12.34
CA GLY A 114 -11.20 18.08 10.89
C GLY A 114 -10.02 17.56 10.07
N ALA A 115 -8.89 17.27 10.68
CA ALA A 115 -7.76 16.60 10.03
C ALA A 115 -7.92 15.08 10.06
N ILE A 116 -7.41 14.40 9.04
CA ILE A 116 -7.30 12.93 9.00
C ILE A 116 -5.91 12.55 9.47
N LEU A 117 -5.83 11.77 10.54
CA LEU A 117 -4.58 11.29 11.14
C LEU A 117 -4.41 9.80 10.89
N VAL A 118 -3.17 9.35 10.72
CA VAL A 118 -2.77 7.93 10.74
C VAL A 118 -2.23 7.60 12.12
N THR A 119 -2.81 6.60 12.78
CA THR A 119 -2.44 6.16 14.12
C THR A 119 -1.73 4.81 14.12
N SER A 120 -1.91 3.99 13.09
CA SER A 120 -1.10 2.80 12.86
C SER A 120 -0.97 2.49 11.37
N ARG A 121 0.07 1.74 11.01
CA ARG A 121 0.30 1.23 9.67
C ARG A 121 0.47 -0.28 9.70
N ARG A 122 0.01 -0.94 8.65
CA ARG A 122 0.30 -2.34 8.36
C ARG A 122 1.02 -2.42 7.03
N THR A 123 2.08 -3.19 6.97
CA THR A 123 2.77 -3.51 5.72
C THR A 123 3.03 -5.01 5.69
N LYS A 124 2.50 -5.67 4.66
CA LYS A 124 2.84 -7.04 4.33
C LYS A 124 3.48 -7.04 2.96
N VAL A 125 4.71 -7.51 2.88
CA VAL A 125 5.42 -7.74 1.61
C VAL A 125 6.18 -9.04 1.73
N THR A 126 5.88 -10.00 0.86
CA THR A 126 6.54 -11.31 0.85
C THR A 126 6.97 -11.70 -0.56
N PHE A 127 8.17 -12.30 -0.68
CA PHE A 127 8.73 -12.88 -1.90
C PHE A 127 9.27 -14.26 -1.56
N ALA A 128 8.82 -15.29 -2.28
CA ALA A 128 9.24 -16.68 -2.04
C ALA A 128 9.12 -17.14 -0.57
N GLY A 129 8.11 -16.67 0.15
CA GLY A 129 7.90 -16.97 1.57
C GLY A 129 8.75 -16.13 2.54
N PHE A 130 9.65 -15.29 2.03
CA PHE A 130 10.43 -14.34 2.83
C PHE A 130 9.80 -12.96 2.77
N GLY A 131 9.85 -12.21 3.87
CA GLY A 131 9.32 -10.84 3.93
C GLY A 131 8.82 -10.51 5.33
N GLN A 132 7.92 -9.54 5.39
CA GLN A 132 7.35 -9.05 6.64
C GLN A 132 5.82 -8.96 6.54
N ASP A 133 5.15 -9.10 7.67
CA ASP A 133 3.74 -8.75 7.89
C ASP A 133 3.66 -8.09 9.26
N ASP A 134 3.83 -6.78 9.29
CA ASP A 134 3.94 -5.98 10.50
C ASP A 134 2.79 -4.98 10.60
N ARG A 135 2.21 -4.89 11.78
CA ARG A 135 1.32 -3.79 12.17
C ARG A 135 1.98 -3.01 13.30
N ARG A 136 2.18 -1.72 13.11
CA ARG A 136 2.88 -0.87 14.08
C ARG A 136 2.13 0.44 14.31
N ALA A 137 2.20 0.94 15.55
CA ALA A 137 1.74 2.27 15.85
C ALA A 137 2.57 3.33 15.11
N VAL A 138 1.95 4.46 14.84
CA VAL A 138 2.59 5.67 14.32
C VAL A 138 2.65 6.66 15.46
N ASP A 139 3.86 7.04 15.89
CA ASP A 139 4.08 7.90 17.05
C ASP A 139 5.06 9.04 16.70
N PRO A 140 4.64 10.30 16.86
CA PRO A 140 3.25 10.73 17.08
C PRO A 140 2.35 10.38 15.87
N PRO A 141 1.00 10.37 16.03
CA PRO A 141 0.08 10.18 14.90
C PRO A 141 0.38 11.16 13.77
N SER A 142 0.49 10.64 12.54
CA SER A 142 0.89 11.44 11.40
C SER A 142 -0.31 12.04 10.66
N VAL A 143 -0.16 13.26 10.10
CA VAL A 143 -1.25 13.96 9.40
C VAL A 143 -1.35 13.46 7.97
N PHE A 144 -2.34 12.60 7.69
CA PHE A 144 -2.61 12.17 6.31
C PHE A 144 -3.16 13.32 5.45
N LEU A 145 -4.12 14.08 6.00
CA LEU A 145 -4.70 15.24 5.32
C LEU A 145 -5.09 16.30 6.35
N PRO A 146 -4.54 17.53 6.27
CA PRO A 146 -4.91 18.61 7.16
C PRO A 146 -6.37 19.04 6.99
N ALA A 147 -6.97 19.60 8.04
CA ALA A 147 -8.25 20.25 7.96
C ALA A 147 -8.24 21.37 6.92
N GLY A 148 -9.30 21.43 6.09
CA GLY A 148 -9.43 22.48 5.07
C GLY A 148 -8.33 22.48 4.00
N ALA A 149 -7.68 21.33 3.76
CA ALA A 149 -6.64 21.19 2.72
C ALA A 149 -7.14 21.70 1.36
N ARG A 150 -6.32 22.52 0.70
CA ARG A 150 -6.62 23.17 -0.60
C ARG A 150 -5.34 23.32 -1.40
N PRO A 151 -5.41 23.59 -2.69
CA PRO A 151 -4.22 23.84 -3.50
C PRO A 151 -3.26 24.83 -2.85
N GLY A 152 -1.97 24.46 -2.80
CA GLY A 152 -0.92 25.21 -2.10
C GLY A 152 -0.74 24.86 -0.63
N THR A 153 -1.66 24.13 0.02
CA THR A 153 -1.43 23.60 1.36
C THR A 153 -0.22 22.65 1.32
N HIS A 154 0.70 22.84 2.25
CA HIS A 154 1.86 21.97 2.45
C HIS A 154 2.06 21.71 3.94
N TRP A 155 2.55 20.51 4.25
CA TRP A 155 2.88 20.13 5.63
C TRP A 155 4.01 19.10 5.63
N THR A 156 4.75 19.11 6.71
CA THR A 156 5.78 18.13 6.98
C THR A 156 5.42 17.35 8.21
N GLU A 157 5.84 16.12 8.27
CA GLU A 157 5.64 15.25 9.42
C GLU A 157 6.88 14.39 9.65
N ALA A 158 7.10 14.08 10.89
CA ALA A 158 8.11 13.12 11.31
C ALA A 158 7.48 12.21 12.36
N PHE A 159 7.65 10.92 12.21
CA PHE A 159 7.10 9.92 13.13
C PHE A 159 7.97 8.67 13.16
N HIS A 160 7.74 7.84 14.16
CA HIS A 160 8.34 6.54 14.28
C HIS A 160 7.28 5.44 14.04
N THR A 161 7.73 4.34 13.47
CA THR A 161 6.94 3.12 13.35
C THR A 161 7.86 1.92 13.64
N GLY A 162 7.86 1.49 14.90
CA GLY A 162 8.88 0.57 15.43
C GLY A 162 10.28 1.19 15.33
N ASP A 163 11.23 0.44 14.72
CA ASP A 163 12.63 0.86 14.57
C ASP A 163 12.90 1.68 13.30
N ILE A 164 11.85 2.21 12.69
CA ILE A 164 11.92 3.02 11.48
C ILE A 164 11.50 4.45 11.83
N SER A 165 12.35 5.41 11.48
CA SER A 165 12.02 6.84 11.51
C SER A 165 11.60 7.26 10.10
N VAL A 166 10.50 8.00 10.00
CA VAL A 166 9.95 8.49 8.73
C VAL A 166 9.87 10.01 8.78
N SER A 167 10.34 10.65 7.71
CA SER A 167 10.14 12.08 7.47
C SER A 167 9.44 12.24 6.13
N THR A 168 8.35 13.00 6.10
CA THR A 168 7.52 13.19 4.92
C THR A 168 7.27 14.67 4.64
N GLN A 169 7.37 15.06 3.39
CA GLN A 169 6.95 16.35 2.86
C GLN A 169 5.74 16.14 1.98
N ASN A 170 4.67 16.86 2.27
CA ASN A 170 3.38 16.74 1.59
C ASN A 170 2.96 18.08 1.00
N ARG A 171 2.31 18.05 -0.16
CA ARG A 171 1.77 19.23 -0.80
C ARG A 171 0.51 18.92 -1.60
N VAL A 172 -0.54 19.74 -1.43
CA VAL A 172 -1.68 19.76 -2.35
C VAL A 172 -1.31 20.58 -3.57
N LEU A 173 -1.22 19.93 -4.74
CA LEU A 173 -0.78 20.56 -5.99
C LEU A 173 -1.90 21.35 -6.65
N ARG A 174 -3.03 20.70 -6.91
CA ARG A 174 -4.14 21.24 -7.68
C ARG A 174 -5.43 20.46 -7.44
N PRO A 175 -6.59 21.01 -7.79
CA PRO A 175 -7.79 20.23 -8.01
C PRO A 175 -7.67 19.51 -9.36
N GLU A 176 -8.32 18.35 -9.47
CA GLU A 176 -8.42 17.61 -10.73
C GLU A 176 -9.72 16.82 -10.73
N ARG A 177 -10.39 16.73 -11.89
CA ARG A 177 -11.59 15.92 -12.03
C ARG A 177 -11.23 14.58 -12.62
N VAL A 178 -11.49 13.50 -11.86
CA VAL A 178 -11.18 12.12 -12.24
C VAL A 178 -12.46 11.39 -12.55
N ALA A 179 -12.49 10.68 -13.69
CA ALA A 179 -13.63 9.85 -14.05
C ALA A 179 -13.54 8.50 -13.31
N VAL A 180 -14.59 8.17 -12.57
CA VAL A 180 -14.79 6.88 -11.91
C VAL A 180 -16.15 6.37 -12.32
N ASP A 181 -16.20 5.20 -12.94
CA ASP A 181 -17.45 4.57 -13.41
C ASP A 181 -18.32 5.53 -14.26
N GLY A 182 -17.66 6.25 -15.18
CA GLY A 182 -18.29 7.24 -16.06
C GLY A 182 -18.71 8.57 -15.40
N LYS A 183 -18.53 8.71 -14.08
CA LYS A 183 -18.85 9.93 -13.32
C LYS A 183 -17.60 10.70 -12.98
N GLY A 184 -17.61 12.02 -13.23
CA GLY A 184 -16.52 12.89 -12.84
C GLY A 184 -16.58 13.20 -11.34
N LEU A 185 -15.50 12.90 -10.61
CA LEU A 185 -15.32 13.22 -9.20
C LEU A 185 -14.28 14.32 -9.06
N ASP A 186 -14.59 15.35 -8.29
CA ASP A 186 -13.63 16.38 -7.94
C ASP A 186 -12.65 15.83 -6.90
N THR A 187 -11.36 16.03 -7.16
CA THR A 187 -10.27 15.52 -6.32
C THR A 187 -9.26 16.61 -5.99
N LEU A 188 -8.52 16.39 -4.92
CA LEU A 188 -7.28 17.09 -4.60
C LEU A 188 -6.10 16.18 -4.96
N VAL A 189 -5.18 16.68 -5.77
CA VAL A 189 -3.93 15.98 -6.07
C VAL A 189 -2.92 16.33 -5.00
N VAL A 190 -2.48 15.31 -4.26
CA VAL A 190 -1.51 15.43 -3.17
C VAL A 190 -0.22 14.72 -3.60
N ASP A 191 0.91 15.42 -3.54
CA ASP A 191 2.26 14.86 -3.71
C ASP A 191 2.88 14.67 -2.33
N SER A 192 3.47 13.50 -2.10
CA SER A 192 4.12 13.13 -0.84
C SER A 192 5.49 12.52 -1.12
N ARG A 193 6.49 12.98 -0.39
CA ARG A 193 7.87 12.48 -0.48
C ARG A 193 8.36 12.11 0.89
N SER A 194 8.57 10.83 1.10
CA SER A 194 9.03 10.28 2.37
C SER A 194 10.46 9.75 2.26
N THR A 195 11.21 9.94 3.32
CA THR A 195 12.47 9.23 3.57
C THR A 195 12.35 8.43 4.83
N THR A 196 12.91 7.23 4.82
CA THR A 196 12.97 6.35 5.98
C THR A 196 14.42 6.14 6.38
N SER A 197 14.65 5.95 7.67
CA SER A 197 15.93 5.57 8.26
C SER A 197 15.71 4.47 9.31
N GLY A 198 16.79 3.87 9.78
CA GLY A 198 16.75 2.72 10.68
C GLY A 198 16.96 1.41 9.91
N VAL A 199 16.25 0.36 10.28
CA VAL A 199 16.45 -1.00 9.72
C VAL A 199 16.03 -1.12 8.24
N HIS A 200 15.19 -0.21 7.75
CA HIS A 200 14.72 -0.15 6.37
C HIS A 200 14.89 1.26 5.79
N PRO A 201 16.14 1.68 5.50
CA PRO A 201 16.38 3.00 4.92
C PRO A 201 15.87 3.06 3.49
N GLY A 202 15.31 4.20 3.08
CA GLY A 202 14.81 4.33 1.74
C GLY A 202 13.98 5.57 1.45
N THR A 203 13.28 5.52 0.34
CA THR A 203 12.40 6.59 -0.13
C THR A 203 11.07 6.05 -0.62
N ARG A 204 10.01 6.83 -0.42
CA ARG A 204 8.67 6.60 -0.97
C ARG A 204 8.16 7.91 -1.55
N ASN A 205 7.81 7.89 -2.82
CA ASN A 205 7.17 9.00 -3.51
C ASN A 205 5.77 8.59 -3.93
N GLU A 206 4.81 9.46 -3.66
CA GLU A 206 3.41 9.19 -3.91
C GLU A 206 2.73 10.38 -4.55
N THR A 207 1.82 10.11 -5.49
CA THR A 207 0.83 11.08 -5.93
C THR A 207 -0.56 10.48 -5.73
N LEU A 208 -1.39 11.16 -4.95
CA LEU A 208 -2.70 10.71 -4.52
C LEU A 208 -3.77 11.65 -5.07
N TRP A 209 -4.84 11.11 -5.66
CA TRP A 209 -6.05 11.84 -6.03
C TRP A 209 -7.13 11.56 -4.98
N TRP A 210 -7.21 12.45 -4.01
CA TRP A 210 -8.17 12.36 -2.92
C TRP A 210 -9.52 12.92 -3.35
N ALA A 211 -10.60 12.14 -3.30
CA ALA A 211 -11.96 12.58 -3.53
C ALA A 211 -12.65 12.92 -2.20
N PRO A 212 -12.85 14.21 -1.85
CA PRO A 212 -13.47 14.59 -0.58
C PRO A 212 -14.88 14.05 -0.41
N ALA A 213 -15.65 13.93 -1.50
CA ALA A 213 -17.01 13.40 -1.49
C ALA A 213 -17.07 11.91 -1.08
N LEU A 214 -16.06 11.12 -1.43
CA LEU A 214 -15.96 9.70 -1.08
C LEU A 214 -15.10 9.47 0.17
N ARG A 215 -14.24 10.45 0.50
CA ARG A 215 -13.21 10.35 1.54
C ARG A 215 -12.26 9.17 1.31
N LEU A 216 -11.95 8.98 0.04
CA LEU A 216 -11.08 7.92 -0.47
C LEU A 216 -10.14 8.45 -1.55
N PRO A 217 -8.97 7.85 -1.71
CA PRO A 217 -8.17 8.02 -2.91
C PRO A 217 -8.90 7.34 -4.09
N VAL A 218 -9.10 8.07 -5.18
CA VAL A 218 -9.66 7.49 -6.42
C VAL A 218 -8.57 7.09 -7.40
N ARG A 219 -7.35 7.60 -7.20
CA ARG A 219 -6.15 7.17 -7.89
C ARG A 219 -4.96 7.34 -6.97
N TRP A 220 -3.97 6.47 -7.10
CA TRP A 220 -2.77 6.51 -6.31
C TRP A 220 -1.59 5.92 -7.09
N ASP A 221 -0.56 6.73 -7.29
CA ASP A 221 0.69 6.35 -7.94
C ASP A 221 1.78 6.33 -6.87
N VAL A 222 2.48 5.20 -6.72
CA VAL A 222 3.49 4.97 -5.67
C VAL A 222 4.78 4.47 -6.30
N THR A 223 5.91 5.06 -5.91
CA THR A 223 7.25 4.52 -6.17
C THR A 223 7.98 4.37 -4.85
N MET A 224 8.49 3.18 -4.59
CA MET A 224 9.20 2.83 -3.35
C MET A 224 10.57 2.26 -3.65
N ASN A 225 11.57 2.69 -2.89
CA ASN A 225 12.92 2.16 -2.93
C ASN A 225 13.39 1.99 -1.49
N ILE A 226 13.31 0.79 -0.97
CA ILE A 226 13.66 0.45 0.41
C ILE A 226 14.90 -0.45 0.37
N GLY A 227 15.91 -0.08 1.14
CA GLY A 227 17.12 -0.84 1.36
C GLY A 227 17.06 -1.68 2.64
N GLY A 228 18.20 -2.21 3.00
CA GLY A 228 18.39 -3.10 4.14
C GLY A 228 18.84 -4.49 3.72
N VAL A 229 18.74 -5.45 4.62
CA VAL A 229 19.11 -6.85 4.34
C VAL A 229 18.22 -7.42 3.22
N PHE A 230 16.95 -7.05 3.21
CA PHE A 230 16.00 -7.33 2.15
C PHE A 230 15.63 -6.01 1.46
N ALA A 231 16.12 -5.81 0.25
CA ALA A 231 15.78 -4.63 -0.54
C ALA A 231 14.41 -4.82 -1.23
N PHE A 232 13.61 -3.75 -1.28
CA PHE A 232 12.32 -3.74 -1.94
C PHE A 232 12.16 -2.50 -2.82
N HIS A 233 11.77 -2.72 -4.07
CA HIS A 233 11.47 -1.67 -5.03
C HIS A 233 10.09 -1.93 -5.61
N SER A 234 9.28 -0.90 -5.71
CA SER A 234 7.97 -0.99 -6.38
C SER A 234 7.66 0.27 -7.15
N ARG A 235 6.89 0.10 -8.23
CA ARG A 235 6.21 1.16 -8.94
C ARG A 235 4.80 0.67 -9.25
N ILE A 236 3.82 1.22 -8.58
CA ILE A 236 2.43 0.76 -8.65
C ILE A 236 1.53 1.96 -8.88
N SER A 237 0.55 1.80 -9.77
CA SER A 237 -0.55 2.72 -9.96
C SER A 237 -1.86 1.99 -9.71
N VAL A 238 -2.76 2.59 -8.94
CA VAL A 238 -4.12 2.09 -8.76
C VAL A 238 -5.16 3.16 -9.07
N ALA A 239 -6.28 2.75 -9.64
CA ALA A 239 -7.41 3.63 -9.95
C ALA A 239 -8.73 2.96 -9.57
N LEU A 240 -9.57 3.66 -8.81
CA LEU A 240 -10.87 3.20 -8.36
C LEU A 240 -11.74 2.80 -9.56
N SER A 241 -12.24 1.57 -9.58
CA SER A 241 -13.07 1.05 -10.65
C SER A 241 -14.53 1.37 -10.43
N SER A 242 -14.99 1.43 -9.16
CA SER A 242 -16.35 1.79 -8.81
C SER A 242 -16.37 2.58 -7.51
N ALA A 243 -17.22 3.61 -7.47
CA ALA A 243 -17.46 4.44 -6.28
C ALA A 243 -18.43 3.79 -5.27
N ILE A 244 -19.02 2.64 -5.60
CA ILE A 244 -19.96 1.90 -4.75
C ILE A 244 -19.20 0.78 -4.07
N ALA A 245 -19.17 0.81 -2.73
CA ALA A 245 -18.61 -0.27 -1.95
C ALA A 245 -19.49 -1.53 -2.08
N ALA A 246 -18.86 -2.67 -2.42
CA ALA A 246 -19.52 -3.97 -2.28
C ALA A 246 -19.58 -4.34 -0.77
N ARG A 247 -20.72 -4.83 -0.32
CA ARG A 247 -20.98 -5.23 1.08
C ARG A 247 -21.30 -6.73 1.15
#